data_a038129bff6fdfa93db5f3b4fded0323
#
_entry.id   a038129bff6fdfa93db5f3b4fded0323
#
_cell.length_a   1.000
_cell.length_b   1.000
_cell.length_c   1.000
_cell.angle_alpha   90.00
_cell.angle_beta   90.00
_cell.angle_gamma   90.00
#
_symmetry.space_group_name_H-M   'P 1'
#
loop_
_entity.id
_entity.type
_entity.pdbx_description
1 polymer ?
#
loop_
_entity_poly.entity_id
_entity_poly.type
_entity_poly.pdbx_seq_one_letter_code
_entity_poly.pdbx_strand_id
1 'polypeptide(L)'
;NGEWFERGVVQKQIEIGDQNTFAWQDRPTELRPPVEVLGAHDYLTEIHPQAEAFMRTLAQKLLAHPHSKGAVFLIDYGFPESEYYHPQRHMGTVMCHLAHQADGDPLVQVGQKDITAHVNFTGIALAAQDMGLNCLGYTSQGRFLLNCGLPELRANADLKNRSHAMKLINE
;
A
#
# COMPACT_ATOMS: atom_id res chain seq x y z
N ASN A 1 17.53 19.64 -9.74
CA ASN A 1 17.61 18.18 -9.60
C ASN A 1 18.01 17.89 -8.16
N GLY A 2 17.03 17.48 -7.33
CA GLY A 2 17.27 17.10 -5.94
C GLY A 2 18.04 15.77 -5.85
N GLU A 3 18.82 15.61 -4.80
CA GLU A 3 19.43 14.33 -4.46
C GLU A 3 18.38 13.42 -3.84
N TRP A 4 18.40 12.14 -4.17
CA TRP A 4 17.54 11.14 -3.59
C TRP A 4 18.30 10.23 -2.64
N PHE A 5 17.64 9.90 -1.55
CA PHE A 5 18.17 9.02 -0.51
C PHE A 5 17.19 7.90 -0.23
N GLU A 6 17.70 6.68 -0.08
CA GLU A 6 16.95 5.57 0.50
C GLU A 6 17.07 5.63 2.01
N ARG A 7 15.95 5.61 2.70
CA ARG A 7 15.89 5.62 4.16
C ARG A 7 15.80 4.19 4.69
N GLY A 8 16.81 3.79 5.43
CA GLY A 8 16.89 2.50 6.09
C GLY A 8 16.86 2.60 7.60
N VAL A 9 16.67 1.47 8.25
CA VAL A 9 16.77 1.34 9.70
C VAL A 9 18.07 0.66 10.07
N VAL A 10 18.82 1.24 11.00
CA VAL A 10 20.05 0.66 11.55
C VAL A 10 19.90 0.48 13.05
N GLN A 11 20.52 -0.58 13.57
CA GLN A 11 20.67 -0.76 15.00
C GLN A 11 21.81 0.14 15.50
N LYS A 12 21.55 1.00 16.47
CA LYS A 12 22.61 1.74 17.13
C LYS A 12 23.41 0.78 18.01
N GLN A 13 24.75 0.83 17.91
CA GLN A 13 25.62 0.18 18.89
C GLN A 13 25.42 0.87 20.25
N ILE A 14 25.23 0.07 21.28
CA ILE A 14 24.85 0.52 22.62
C ILE A 14 25.97 0.14 23.57
N GLU A 15 26.26 1.03 24.53
CA GLU A 15 27.09 0.70 25.67
C GLU A 15 26.36 -0.28 26.59
N ILE A 16 27.13 -1.06 27.36
CA ILE A 16 26.65 -2.16 28.21
C ILE A 16 25.55 -1.61 29.17
N GLY A 17 24.33 -2.07 29.00
CA GLY A 17 23.20 -1.74 29.90
C GLY A 17 21.99 -1.04 29.23
N ASP A 18 22.12 -0.57 28.00
CA ASP A 18 21.01 0.08 27.27
C ASP A 18 20.17 -0.92 26.46
N GLN A 19 18.90 -0.59 26.24
CA GLN A 19 18.03 -1.37 25.35
C GLN A 19 18.44 -1.13 23.89
N ASN A 20 18.36 -2.16 23.04
CA ASN A 20 18.57 -2.05 21.60
C ASN A 20 17.72 -0.93 21.02
N THR A 21 18.35 0.12 20.51
CA THR A 21 17.67 1.22 19.85
C THR A 21 17.91 1.18 18.35
N PHE A 22 16.88 1.52 17.59
CA PHE A 22 16.98 1.69 16.14
C PHE A 22 17.08 3.17 15.79
N ALA A 23 17.66 3.46 14.64
CA ALA A 23 17.72 4.81 14.09
C ALA A 23 17.55 4.78 12.59
N TRP A 24 17.05 5.87 12.05
CA TRP A 24 17.05 6.10 10.62
C TRP A 24 18.46 6.37 10.11
N GLN A 25 18.75 5.83 8.94
CA GLN A 25 19.96 6.12 8.17
C GLN A 25 19.61 6.32 6.71
N ASP A 26 19.93 7.47 6.19
CA ASP A 26 19.72 7.81 4.79
C ASP A 26 21.02 7.51 4.00
N ARG A 27 20.86 6.92 2.80
CA ARG A 27 21.97 6.59 1.87
C ARG A 27 21.62 7.14 0.48
N PRO A 28 22.58 7.72 -0.25
CA PRO A 28 22.35 8.11 -1.64
C PRO A 28 21.84 6.92 -2.46
N THR A 29 20.84 7.16 -3.33
CA THR A 29 20.21 6.10 -4.12
C THR A 29 19.85 6.56 -5.53
N GLU A 30 19.86 5.62 -6.48
CA GLU A 30 19.33 5.81 -7.82
C GLU A 30 17.84 5.43 -7.93
N LEU A 31 17.25 4.92 -6.86
CA LEU A 31 15.82 4.63 -6.83
C LEU A 31 15.01 5.93 -6.97
N ARG A 32 13.96 5.87 -7.77
CA ARG A 32 13.09 7.01 -8.08
C ARG A 32 11.63 6.58 -8.06
N PRO A 33 10.71 7.46 -7.64
CA PRO A 33 9.30 7.26 -7.93
C PRO A 33 9.08 7.28 -9.46
N PRO A 34 8.01 6.65 -9.96
CA PRO A 34 7.72 6.59 -11.39
C PRO A 34 7.27 7.93 -11.98
N VAL A 35 7.06 8.93 -11.13
CA VAL A 35 6.65 10.29 -11.53
C VAL A 35 7.71 11.31 -11.14
N GLU A 36 7.75 12.41 -11.85
CA GLU A 36 8.59 13.55 -11.49
C GLU A 36 7.95 14.30 -10.31
N VAL A 37 8.69 14.42 -9.22
CA VAL A 37 8.27 15.23 -8.06
C VAL A 37 8.73 16.67 -8.27
N LEU A 38 7.78 17.56 -8.51
CA LEU A 38 8.05 18.97 -8.76
C LEU A 38 8.10 19.74 -7.44
N GLY A 39 9.02 20.71 -7.40
CA GLY A 39 9.17 21.65 -6.27
C GLY A 39 10.50 21.49 -5.52
N ALA A 40 10.85 22.50 -4.74
CA ALA A 40 12.03 22.52 -3.88
C ALA A 40 11.57 22.33 -2.42
N HIS A 41 11.25 21.11 -2.05
CA HIS A 41 10.84 20.73 -0.69
C HIS A 41 11.28 19.32 -0.38
N ASP A 42 11.38 19.01 0.91
CA ASP A 42 11.62 17.65 1.34
C ASP A 42 10.41 16.78 0.98
N TYR A 43 10.67 15.65 0.34
CA TYR A 43 9.65 14.74 -0.11
C TYR A 43 10.03 13.31 0.27
N LEU A 44 9.28 12.73 1.20
CA LEU A 44 9.39 11.33 1.59
C LEU A 44 8.28 10.55 0.90
N THR A 45 8.61 9.43 0.31
CA THR A 45 7.64 8.53 -0.32
C THR A 45 8.14 7.09 -0.30
N GLU A 46 7.26 6.17 -0.57
CA GLU A 46 7.59 4.76 -0.74
C GLU A 46 7.55 4.36 -2.21
N ILE A 47 8.38 3.40 -2.58
CA ILE A 47 8.30 2.66 -3.84
C ILE A 47 8.22 1.17 -3.52
N HIS A 48 7.46 0.42 -4.30
CA HIS A 48 7.14 -0.98 -4.01
C HIS A 48 7.53 -1.95 -5.13
N PRO A 49 8.81 -2.08 -5.50
CA PRO A 49 9.23 -2.99 -6.55
C PRO A 49 8.93 -4.46 -6.21
N GLN A 50 8.87 -4.81 -4.92
CA GLN A 50 8.51 -6.16 -4.48
C GLN A 50 7.03 -6.49 -4.75
N ALA A 51 6.12 -5.54 -4.57
CA ALA A 51 4.70 -5.72 -4.88
C ALA A 51 4.46 -5.92 -6.38
N GLU A 52 5.16 -5.16 -7.22
CA GLU A 52 5.14 -5.36 -8.67
C GLU A 52 5.73 -6.72 -9.06
N ALA A 53 6.86 -7.13 -8.48
CA ALA A 53 7.46 -8.44 -8.72
C ALA A 53 6.54 -9.59 -8.29
N PHE A 54 5.84 -9.43 -7.16
CA PHE A 54 4.81 -10.36 -6.71
C PHE A 54 3.68 -10.47 -7.73
N MET A 55 3.18 -9.34 -8.25
CA MET A 55 2.14 -9.33 -9.27
C MET A 55 2.58 -10.03 -10.56
N ARG A 56 3.82 -9.80 -11.01
CA ARG A 56 4.41 -10.52 -12.16
C ARG A 56 4.46 -12.03 -11.92
N THR A 57 4.81 -12.45 -10.70
CA THR A 57 4.82 -13.86 -10.31
C THR A 57 3.42 -14.49 -10.35
N LEU A 58 2.41 -13.78 -9.85
CA LEU A 58 1.01 -14.22 -9.93
C LEU A 58 0.54 -14.34 -11.38
N ALA A 59 0.86 -13.35 -12.20
CA ALA A 59 0.53 -13.36 -13.63
C ALA A 59 1.16 -14.58 -14.34
N GLN A 60 2.43 -14.86 -14.12
CA GLN A 60 3.09 -16.06 -14.65
C GLN A 60 2.37 -17.36 -14.26
N LYS A 61 1.95 -17.47 -13.00
CA LYS A 61 1.22 -18.67 -12.52
C LYS A 61 -0.15 -18.81 -13.17
N LEU A 62 -0.88 -17.71 -13.32
CA LEU A 62 -2.20 -17.69 -13.96
C LEU A 62 -2.12 -18.03 -15.45
N LEU A 63 -1.07 -17.60 -16.13
CA LEU A 63 -0.86 -17.80 -17.57
C LEU A 63 -0.09 -19.08 -17.89
N ALA A 64 0.34 -19.86 -16.90
CA ALA A 64 1.16 -21.05 -17.08
C ALA A 64 0.53 -22.13 -17.98
N HIS A 65 -0.79 -22.15 -18.11
CA HIS A 65 -1.49 -23.12 -18.94
C HIS A 65 -2.39 -22.41 -19.95
N PRO A 66 -2.35 -22.82 -21.25
CA PRO A 66 -3.09 -22.14 -22.34
C PRO A 66 -4.60 -22.09 -22.16
N HIS A 67 -5.16 -22.98 -21.37
CA HIS A 67 -6.61 -23.09 -21.11
C HIS A 67 -7.01 -22.62 -19.70
N SER A 68 -6.07 -22.08 -18.93
CA SER A 68 -6.37 -21.55 -17.60
C SER A 68 -7.26 -20.32 -17.72
N LYS A 69 -8.30 -20.31 -16.92
CA LYS A 69 -9.13 -19.12 -16.67
C LYS A 69 -9.02 -18.79 -15.20
N GLY A 70 -8.63 -17.59 -14.89
CA GLY A 70 -8.49 -17.14 -13.51
C GLY A 70 -8.62 -15.62 -13.42
N ALA A 71 -8.89 -15.15 -12.22
CA ALA A 71 -8.90 -13.73 -11.89
C ALA A 71 -8.17 -13.52 -10.57
N VAL A 72 -7.55 -12.36 -10.42
CA VAL A 72 -6.96 -11.89 -9.17
C VAL A 72 -7.78 -10.72 -8.67
N PHE A 73 -8.17 -10.79 -7.40
CA PHE A 73 -8.75 -9.68 -6.67
C PHE A 73 -7.74 -9.20 -5.64
N LEU A 74 -7.38 -7.92 -5.72
CA LEU A 74 -6.52 -7.27 -4.75
C LEU A 74 -7.37 -6.26 -3.99
N ILE A 75 -7.47 -6.45 -2.68
CA ILE A 75 -8.27 -5.60 -1.79
C ILE A 75 -7.31 -5.06 -0.75
N ASP A 76 -7.01 -3.77 -0.84
CA ASP A 76 -6.07 -3.12 0.06
C ASP A 76 -6.30 -1.61 0.09
N TYR A 77 -5.64 -0.93 1.02
CA TYR A 77 -5.60 0.52 1.07
C TYR A 77 -4.57 1.04 0.07
N GLY A 78 -4.97 1.98 -0.77
CA GLY A 78 -4.06 2.52 -1.78
C GLY A 78 -4.71 3.53 -2.71
N PHE A 79 -3.91 4.01 -3.64
CA PHE A 79 -4.28 5.07 -4.55
C PHE A 79 -3.81 4.78 -5.98
N PRO A 80 -4.44 5.41 -6.99
CA PRO A 80 -3.81 5.56 -8.29
C PRO A 80 -2.52 6.38 -8.16
N GLU A 81 -1.57 6.16 -9.06
CA GLU A 81 -0.24 6.77 -9.03
C GLU A 81 -0.24 8.29 -8.87
N SER A 82 -1.13 8.99 -9.58
CA SER A 82 -1.24 10.45 -9.51
C SER A 82 -1.65 10.97 -8.13
N GLU A 83 -2.39 10.18 -7.38
CA GLU A 83 -2.78 10.49 -6.01
C GLU A 83 -1.75 9.99 -5.00
N TYR A 84 -1.16 8.83 -5.26
CA TYR A 84 -0.13 8.23 -4.42
C TYR A 84 1.09 9.16 -4.31
N TYR A 85 1.58 9.68 -5.43
CA TYR A 85 2.73 10.58 -5.50
C TYR A 85 2.34 12.08 -5.57
N HIS A 86 1.15 12.41 -5.10
CA HIS A 86 0.72 13.82 -5.09
C HIS A 86 1.67 14.69 -4.25
N PRO A 87 2.07 15.90 -4.71
CA PRO A 87 3.02 16.76 -4.00
C PRO A 87 2.64 17.08 -2.54
N GLN A 88 1.35 17.15 -2.25
CA GLN A 88 0.86 17.35 -0.88
C GLN A 88 1.04 16.12 0.04
N ARG A 89 1.36 14.94 -0.52
CA ARG A 89 1.65 13.71 0.23
C ARG A 89 3.16 13.56 0.46
N HIS A 90 3.80 14.63 0.88
CA HIS A 90 5.25 14.74 1.01
C HIS A 90 5.85 13.98 2.20
N MET A 91 5.03 13.37 3.05
CA MET A 91 5.46 12.54 4.18
C MET A 91 5.26 11.04 3.96
N GLY A 92 4.91 10.63 2.74
CA GLY A 92 4.62 9.23 2.43
C GLY A 92 3.28 8.75 2.97
N THR A 93 3.15 7.43 3.05
CA THR A 93 1.92 6.75 3.47
C THR A 93 2.13 5.78 4.64
N VAL A 94 3.37 5.61 5.12
CA VAL A 94 3.66 4.74 6.27
C VAL A 94 2.93 5.24 7.50
N MET A 95 2.21 4.34 8.14
CA MET A 95 1.46 4.57 9.37
C MET A 95 1.64 3.39 10.32
N CYS A 96 1.76 3.69 11.59
CA CYS A 96 1.89 2.70 12.65
C CYS A 96 0.62 2.70 13.51
N HIS A 97 0.16 1.51 13.89
CA HIS A 97 -1.07 1.34 14.66
C HIS A 97 -0.80 0.52 15.92
N LEU A 98 -1.25 1.00 17.07
CA LEU A 98 -1.22 0.30 18.35
C LEU A 98 -2.44 0.70 19.19
N ALA A 99 -3.22 -0.27 19.65
CA ALA A 99 -4.37 -0.06 20.55
C ALA A 99 -5.32 1.07 20.08
N HIS A 100 -5.67 1.08 18.78
CA HIS A 100 -6.52 2.09 18.11
C HIS A 100 -5.93 3.50 18.04
N GLN A 101 -4.65 3.65 18.32
CA GLN A 101 -3.91 4.90 18.08
C GLN A 101 -3.00 4.74 16.87
N ALA A 102 -2.86 5.80 16.08
CA ALA A 102 -2.00 5.83 14.91
C ALA A 102 -0.93 6.90 15.07
N ASP A 103 0.29 6.57 14.63
CA ASP A 103 1.42 7.50 14.54
C ASP A 103 2.33 7.15 13.35
N GLY A 104 3.24 8.04 12.98
CA GLY A 104 4.14 7.86 11.84
C GLY A 104 5.55 7.37 12.21
N ASP A 105 5.82 6.93 13.44
CA ASP A 105 7.17 6.54 13.86
C ASP A 105 7.28 5.04 14.18
N PRO A 106 7.76 4.21 13.23
CA PRO A 106 7.92 2.78 13.43
C PRO A 106 9.06 2.42 14.39
N LEU A 107 9.91 3.37 14.78
CA LEU A 107 11.05 3.13 15.67
C LEU A 107 10.70 3.29 17.16
N VAL A 108 9.51 3.78 17.47
CA VAL A 108 8.97 3.82 18.83
C VAL A 108 8.14 2.56 19.09
N GLN A 109 8.33 1.92 20.24
CA GLN A 109 7.64 0.66 20.61
C GLN A 109 7.80 -0.45 19.55
N VAL A 110 9.03 -0.64 19.09
CA VAL A 110 9.37 -1.62 18.05
C VAL A 110 8.85 -3.02 18.40
N GLY A 111 8.23 -3.67 17.42
CA GLY A 111 7.63 -5.00 17.57
C GLY A 111 6.25 -5.03 18.24
N GLN A 112 5.70 -3.87 18.64
CA GLN A 112 4.38 -3.78 19.27
C GLN A 112 3.34 -3.12 18.35
N LYS A 113 3.78 -2.45 17.28
CA LYS A 113 2.92 -1.74 16.33
C LYS A 113 2.71 -2.55 15.06
N ASP A 114 1.54 -2.44 14.48
CA ASP A 114 1.30 -2.79 13.10
C ASP A 114 1.76 -1.64 12.20
N ILE A 115 2.61 -1.94 11.22
CA ILE A 115 3.19 -0.94 10.31
C ILE A 115 2.58 -1.16 8.93
N THR A 116 1.87 -0.17 8.43
CA THR A 116 1.18 -0.21 7.15
C THR A 116 1.70 0.87 6.21
N ALA A 117 1.58 0.63 4.91
CA ALA A 117 1.75 1.63 3.86
C ALA A 117 0.69 1.39 2.79
N HIS A 118 0.32 2.43 2.07
CA HIS A 118 -0.65 2.31 0.99
C HIS A 118 -0.03 1.64 -0.25
N VAL A 119 -0.88 1.10 -1.10
CA VAL A 119 -0.50 0.47 -2.37
C VAL A 119 -0.61 1.47 -3.52
N ASN A 120 0.40 1.55 -4.39
CA ASN A 120 0.29 2.17 -5.70
C ASN A 120 -0.40 1.19 -6.67
N PHE A 121 -1.72 1.28 -6.81
CA PHE A 121 -2.48 0.37 -7.67
C PHE A 121 -2.18 0.53 -9.17
N THR A 122 -1.72 1.70 -9.62
CA THR A 122 -1.29 1.87 -11.01
C THR A 122 -0.06 1.01 -11.31
N GLY A 123 0.94 1.00 -10.44
CA GLY A 123 2.14 0.15 -10.60
C GLY A 123 1.78 -1.34 -10.63
N ILE A 124 0.86 -1.78 -9.77
CA ILE A 124 0.35 -3.16 -9.75
C ILE A 124 -0.37 -3.51 -11.05
N ALA A 125 -1.25 -2.63 -11.54
CA ALA A 125 -1.98 -2.85 -12.78
C ALA A 125 -1.06 -2.92 -13.99
N LEU A 126 -0.08 -2.01 -14.09
CA LEU A 126 0.92 -2.02 -15.17
C LEU A 126 1.78 -3.29 -15.12
N ALA A 127 2.26 -3.70 -13.94
CA ALA A 127 3.02 -4.94 -13.79
C ALA A 127 2.23 -6.19 -14.23
N ALA A 128 0.91 -6.21 -14.01
CA ALA A 128 0.03 -7.27 -14.48
C ALA A 128 -0.15 -7.24 -16.01
N GLN A 129 -0.36 -6.06 -16.58
CA GLN A 129 -0.55 -5.87 -18.01
C GLN A 129 0.72 -6.20 -18.81
N ASP A 130 1.90 -5.81 -18.33
CA ASP A 130 3.20 -6.17 -18.91
C ASP A 130 3.39 -7.68 -19.04
N MET A 131 2.78 -8.45 -18.16
CA MET A 131 2.78 -9.92 -18.21
C MET A 131 1.64 -10.52 -19.05
N GLY A 132 0.77 -9.70 -19.63
CA GLY A 132 -0.33 -10.14 -20.49
C GLY A 132 -1.66 -10.37 -19.78
N LEU A 133 -1.82 -9.95 -18.52
CA LEU A 133 -3.12 -9.93 -17.87
C LEU A 133 -3.93 -8.69 -18.28
N ASN A 134 -5.24 -8.80 -18.27
CA ASN A 134 -6.14 -7.68 -18.47
C ASN A 134 -6.58 -7.12 -17.11
N CYS A 135 -6.38 -5.83 -16.88
CA CYS A 135 -6.99 -5.13 -15.75
C CYS A 135 -8.49 -4.99 -16.01
N LEU A 136 -9.30 -5.73 -15.25
CA LEU A 136 -10.77 -5.76 -15.43
C LEU A 136 -11.46 -4.55 -14.79
N GLY A 137 -10.85 -3.92 -13.80
CA GLY A 137 -11.38 -2.73 -13.17
C GLY A 137 -10.60 -2.33 -11.92
N TYR A 138 -10.79 -1.07 -11.56
CA TYR A 138 -10.37 -0.47 -10.30
C TYR A 138 -11.55 0.33 -9.74
N THR A 139 -11.88 0.10 -8.48
CA THR A 139 -13.01 0.77 -7.83
C THR A 139 -12.83 0.73 -6.31
N SER A 140 -13.52 1.61 -5.60
CA SER A 140 -13.57 1.52 -4.14
C SER A 140 -14.36 0.28 -3.68
N GLN A 141 -14.01 -0.25 -2.52
CA GLN A 141 -14.72 -1.37 -1.89
C GLN A 141 -16.22 -1.11 -1.79
N GLY A 142 -16.61 0.09 -1.37
CA GLY A 142 -18.01 0.45 -1.26
C GLY A 142 -18.76 0.35 -2.59
N ARG A 143 -18.22 0.88 -3.68
CA ARG A 143 -18.84 0.79 -5.02
C ARG A 143 -18.88 -0.66 -5.53
N PHE A 144 -17.82 -1.42 -5.30
CA PHE A 144 -17.81 -2.84 -5.66
C PHE A 144 -18.93 -3.60 -4.95
N LEU A 145 -19.07 -3.44 -3.64
CA LEU A 145 -20.09 -4.12 -2.85
C LEU A 145 -21.52 -3.68 -3.23
N LEU A 146 -21.72 -2.40 -3.53
CA LEU A 146 -23.00 -1.91 -4.02
C LEU A 146 -23.39 -2.57 -5.35
N ASN A 147 -22.44 -2.69 -6.28
CA ASN A 147 -22.67 -3.33 -7.58
C ASN A 147 -22.84 -4.86 -7.46
N CYS A 148 -22.31 -5.49 -6.41
CA CYS A 148 -22.50 -6.91 -6.13
C CYS A 148 -23.81 -7.24 -5.40
N GLY A 149 -24.72 -6.28 -5.23
CA GLY A 149 -26.04 -6.54 -4.64
C GLY A 149 -26.10 -6.40 -3.12
N LEU A 150 -25.14 -5.69 -2.50
CA LEU A 150 -25.18 -5.45 -1.06
C LEU A 150 -26.47 -4.77 -0.59
N PRO A 151 -27.12 -3.84 -1.34
CA PRO A 151 -28.39 -3.25 -0.95
C PRO A 151 -29.51 -4.27 -0.77
N GLU A 152 -29.61 -5.25 -1.65
CA GLU A 152 -30.62 -6.31 -1.64
C GLU A 152 -30.40 -7.26 -0.46
N LEU A 153 -29.13 -7.65 -0.22
CA LEU A 153 -28.76 -8.45 0.95
C LEU A 153 -29.08 -7.72 2.25
N ARG A 154 -28.80 -6.42 2.31
CA ARG A 154 -29.05 -5.57 3.46
C ARG A 154 -30.55 -5.43 3.76
N ALA A 155 -31.40 -5.35 2.74
CA ALA A 155 -32.85 -5.21 2.92
C ALA A 155 -33.44 -6.37 3.72
N ASN A 156 -32.88 -7.57 3.59
CA ASN A 156 -33.30 -8.80 4.23
C ASN A 156 -32.51 -9.12 5.51
N ALA A 157 -31.53 -8.30 5.89
CA ALA A 157 -30.67 -8.52 7.05
C ALA A 157 -31.26 -7.93 8.35
N ASP A 158 -30.81 -8.43 9.49
CA ASP A 158 -31.09 -7.86 10.80
C ASP A 158 -30.36 -6.51 11.01
N LEU A 159 -30.69 -5.79 12.07
CA LEU A 159 -30.17 -4.46 12.38
C LEU A 159 -28.63 -4.46 12.54
N LYS A 160 -28.06 -5.51 13.14
CA LYS A 160 -26.61 -5.63 13.36
C LYS A 160 -25.87 -5.76 12.02
N ASN A 161 -26.33 -6.65 11.16
CA ASN A 161 -25.76 -6.87 9.83
C ASN A 161 -25.96 -5.68 8.92
N ARG A 162 -27.07 -4.94 9.03
CA ARG A 162 -27.27 -3.65 8.33
C ARG A 162 -26.23 -2.60 8.74
N SER A 163 -25.90 -2.52 10.01
CA SER A 163 -24.87 -1.60 10.51
C SER A 163 -23.48 -1.97 9.99
N HIS A 164 -23.11 -3.27 10.00
CA HIS A 164 -21.85 -3.74 9.45
C HIS A 164 -21.74 -3.46 7.94
N ALA A 165 -22.79 -3.71 7.18
CA ALA A 165 -22.80 -3.42 5.74
C ALA A 165 -22.57 -1.93 5.44
N MET A 166 -23.10 -1.02 6.28
CA MET A 166 -22.85 0.42 6.12
C MET A 166 -21.40 0.82 6.40
N LYS A 167 -20.74 0.18 7.36
CA LYS A 167 -19.31 0.42 7.60
C LYS A 167 -18.48 0.03 6.39
N LEU A 168 -18.70 -1.16 5.82
CA LEU A 168 -17.99 -1.65 4.63
C LEU A 168 -18.16 -0.76 3.38
N ILE A 169 -19.25 0.00 3.27
CA ILE A 169 -19.47 0.94 2.17
C ILE A 169 -18.71 2.25 2.37
N ASN A 170 -18.51 2.65 3.63
CA ASN A 170 -17.95 3.96 3.98
C ASN A 170 -16.44 3.90 4.27
N GLU A 171 -15.85 2.74 4.32
CA GLU A 171 -14.41 2.50 4.39
C GLU A 171 -13.81 2.45 2.96
#